data_81e4d7d2515106d0c627a82e747a109d
#
_entry.id   81e4d7d2515106d0c627a82e747a109d
#
_cell.length_a   1.000
_cell.length_b   1.000
_cell.length_c   1.000
_cell.angle_alpha   90.00
_cell.angle_beta   90.00
_cell.angle_gamma   90.00
#
_symmetry.space_group_name_H-M   'P 1'
#
loop_
_entity.id
_entity.type
_entity.pdbx_description
1 polymer ?
#
loop_
_entity_poly.entity_id
_entity_poly.type
_entity_poly.pdbx_seq_one_letter_code
_entity_poly.pdbx_strand_id
1 'polypeptide(L)'
;GELISPVIVTEKSDIELLGDATLDGIWTFAYVTESCDALCDKAIENVKTIRTLINMDMRRIQRVLIAKDGSRPSQEDESLIHARIKNEELSAKLASFPKNSIFLIDPIGNFMLYYNPRDINVKFVLKDLKRLLKYSRIG
;
A
#
# COMPACT_ATOMS: atom_id res chain seq x y z
N GLY A 1 8.16 7.09 7.11
CA GLY A 1 7.43 5.93 7.60
C GLY A 1 8.16 5.20 8.72
N GLU A 2 7.43 4.41 9.43
CA GLU A 2 7.99 3.60 10.50
C GLU A 2 8.24 2.19 10.02
N LEU A 3 9.40 1.63 10.41
CA LEU A 3 9.75 0.27 10.08
C LEU A 3 8.85 -0.72 10.81
N ILE A 4 8.40 -1.74 10.08
CA ILE A 4 7.71 -2.88 10.66
C ILE A 4 8.78 -3.89 11.05
N SER A 5 8.93 -4.16 12.34
CA SER A 5 9.98 -5.05 12.84
C SER A 5 9.39 -6.09 13.81
N PRO A 6 9.51 -7.39 13.49
CA PRO A 6 10.03 -7.93 12.23
C PRO A 6 9.09 -7.62 11.05
N VAL A 7 9.61 -7.63 9.83
CA VAL A 7 8.78 -7.45 8.64
C VAL A 7 7.70 -8.54 8.59
N ILE A 8 6.55 -8.20 8.05
CA ILE A 8 5.46 -9.17 7.89
C ILE A 8 5.62 -9.82 6.52
N VAL A 9 5.94 -11.10 6.51
CA VAL A 9 6.11 -11.88 5.29
C VAL A 9 4.75 -12.41 4.84
N THR A 10 4.46 -12.30 3.57
CA THR A 10 3.22 -12.85 3.00
C THR A 10 3.51 -13.88 1.92
N GLU A 11 2.52 -14.72 1.68
CA GLU A 11 2.49 -15.66 0.57
C GLU A 11 1.43 -15.20 -0.44
N LYS A 12 1.52 -15.71 -1.68
CA LYS A 12 0.60 -15.31 -2.76
C LYS A 12 -0.87 -15.51 -2.43
N SER A 13 -1.19 -16.54 -1.64
CA SER A 13 -2.57 -16.85 -1.25
C SER A 13 -3.13 -15.95 -0.16
N ASP A 14 -2.29 -15.14 0.49
CA ASP A 14 -2.71 -14.32 1.64
C ASP A 14 -3.54 -13.11 1.22
N ILE A 15 -3.26 -12.55 0.05
CA ILE A 15 -3.93 -11.36 -0.45
C ILE A 15 -4.39 -11.62 -1.88
N GLU A 16 -5.68 -11.45 -2.12
CA GLU A 16 -6.27 -11.58 -3.45
C GLU A 16 -6.42 -10.19 -4.08
N LEU A 17 -5.70 -9.96 -5.18
CA LEU A 17 -5.83 -8.74 -5.96
C LEU A 17 -6.81 -8.99 -7.10
N LEU A 18 -7.74 -8.07 -7.31
CA LEU A 18 -8.68 -8.15 -8.42
C LEU A 18 -7.96 -7.89 -9.74
N GLY A 19 -8.36 -8.58 -10.79
CA GLY A 19 -7.73 -8.50 -12.10
C GLY A 19 -6.48 -9.37 -12.17
N ASP A 20 -5.53 -8.97 -13.01
CA ASP A 20 -4.30 -9.74 -13.26
C ASP A 20 -3.10 -9.25 -12.44
N ALA A 21 -3.33 -8.33 -11.52
CA ALA A 21 -2.26 -7.75 -10.72
C ALA A 21 -1.71 -8.75 -9.70
N THR A 22 -0.43 -8.63 -9.40
CA THR A 22 0.23 -9.39 -8.34
C THR A 22 1.10 -8.45 -7.51
N LEU A 23 1.51 -8.88 -6.32
CA LEU A 23 2.48 -8.14 -5.51
C LEU A 23 3.92 -8.40 -5.95
N ASP A 24 4.15 -9.46 -6.70
CA ASP A 24 5.51 -9.86 -7.11
C ASP A 24 6.11 -8.90 -8.12
N GLY A 25 7.36 -8.52 -7.87
CA GLY A 25 8.14 -7.74 -8.83
C GLY A 25 7.82 -6.26 -8.86
N ILE A 26 7.01 -5.76 -7.95
CA ILE A 26 6.60 -4.36 -7.92
C ILE A 26 6.42 -3.87 -6.48
N TRP A 27 6.81 -2.63 -6.21
CA TRP A 27 6.55 -2.01 -4.92
C TRP A 27 5.06 -1.62 -4.82
N THR A 28 4.47 -1.80 -3.67
CA THR A 28 3.04 -1.58 -3.48
C THR A 28 2.77 -0.68 -2.28
N PHE A 29 2.00 0.39 -2.51
CA PHE A 29 1.33 1.10 -1.44
C PHE A 29 -0.04 0.49 -1.22
N ALA A 30 -0.30 -0.02 -0.03
CA ALA A 30 -1.58 -0.61 0.33
C ALA A 30 -2.24 0.22 1.44
N TYR A 31 -3.40 0.76 1.15
CA TYR A 31 -4.23 1.41 2.15
C TYR A 31 -5.23 0.39 2.68
N VAL A 32 -5.21 0.17 3.98
CA VAL A 32 -6.07 -0.82 4.64
C VAL A 32 -7.10 -0.09 5.51
N THR A 33 -8.38 -0.31 5.25
CA THR A 33 -9.46 0.33 5.97
C THR A 33 -10.66 -0.61 6.15
N GLU A 34 -11.49 -0.34 7.14
CA GLU A 34 -12.76 -1.05 7.29
C GLU A 34 -13.74 -0.65 6.19
N SER A 35 -13.82 0.63 5.89
CA SER A 35 -14.72 1.18 4.88
C SER A 35 -14.08 2.40 4.24
N CYS A 36 -14.24 2.53 2.92
CA CYS A 36 -13.70 3.67 2.18
C CYS A 36 -14.64 4.88 2.35
N ASP A 37 -14.24 5.81 3.19
CA ASP A 37 -14.93 7.06 3.51
C ASP A 37 -14.12 8.26 3.00
N ALA A 38 -14.40 9.44 3.52
CA ALA A 38 -13.68 10.66 3.14
C ALA A 38 -12.18 10.58 3.44
N LEU A 39 -11.79 9.93 4.53
CA LEU A 39 -10.37 9.71 4.87
C LEU A 39 -9.71 8.78 3.85
N CYS A 40 -10.44 7.76 3.41
CA CYS A 40 -9.98 6.86 2.36
C CYS A 40 -9.75 7.62 1.04
N ASP A 41 -10.71 8.44 0.62
CA ASP A 41 -10.58 9.25 -0.59
C ASP A 41 -9.31 10.11 -0.54
N LYS A 42 -9.06 10.74 0.59
CA LYS A 42 -7.88 11.59 0.78
C LYS A 42 -6.58 10.77 0.77
N ALA A 43 -6.57 9.63 1.43
CA ALA A 43 -5.40 8.76 1.46
C ALA A 43 -5.05 8.24 0.07
N ILE A 44 -6.05 7.80 -0.69
CA ILE A 44 -5.86 7.33 -2.07
C ILE A 44 -5.30 8.45 -2.95
N GLU A 45 -5.79 9.66 -2.78
CA GLU A 45 -5.29 10.82 -3.53
C GLU A 45 -3.84 11.15 -3.15
N ASN A 46 -3.49 11.11 -1.87
CA ASN A 46 -2.12 11.34 -1.42
C ASN A 46 -1.16 10.31 -2.01
N VAL A 47 -1.53 9.04 -2.02
CA VAL A 47 -0.71 7.97 -2.58
C VAL A 47 -0.57 8.13 -4.10
N LYS A 48 -1.63 8.57 -4.78
CA LYS A 48 -1.58 8.89 -6.20
C LYS A 48 -0.59 10.02 -6.48
N THR A 49 -0.62 11.08 -5.67
CA THR A 49 0.31 12.20 -5.78
C THR A 49 1.75 11.74 -5.59
N ILE A 50 1.99 10.94 -4.57
CA ILE A 50 3.33 10.40 -4.29
C ILE A 50 3.85 9.61 -5.49
N ARG A 51 3.03 8.72 -6.05
CA ARG A 51 3.40 7.92 -7.21
C ARG A 51 3.75 8.79 -8.42
N THR A 52 2.96 9.83 -8.66
CA THR A 52 3.20 10.77 -9.77
C THR A 52 4.52 11.53 -9.58
N LEU A 53 4.81 11.96 -8.36
CA LEU A 53 6.02 12.74 -8.06
C LEU A 53 7.30 11.91 -8.15
N ILE A 54 7.22 10.59 -8.08
CA ILE A 54 8.38 9.72 -8.31
C ILE A 54 8.79 9.73 -9.78
N ASN A 55 7.85 10.08 -10.67
CA ASN A 55 8.14 10.34 -12.08
C ASN A 55 8.67 9.11 -12.84
N MET A 56 9.96 9.04 -13.14
CA MET A 56 10.54 7.94 -13.93
C MET A 56 10.35 6.56 -13.30
N ASP A 57 10.26 6.49 -11.99
CA ASP A 57 10.11 5.24 -11.25
C ASP A 57 8.65 4.87 -10.97
N MET A 58 7.67 5.63 -11.46
CA MET A 58 6.28 5.38 -11.13
C MET A 58 5.76 4.02 -11.62
N ARG A 59 6.37 3.45 -12.65
CA ARG A 59 6.04 2.10 -13.13
C ARG A 59 6.44 1.00 -12.16
N ARG A 60 7.33 1.31 -11.23
CA ARG A 60 7.80 0.37 -10.20
C ARG A 60 6.88 0.32 -8.98
N ILE A 61 5.84 1.15 -8.97
CA ILE A 61 4.95 1.32 -7.82
C ILE A 61 3.51 1.17 -8.26
N GLN A 62 2.78 0.33 -7.56
CA GLN A 62 1.33 0.21 -7.72
C GLN A 62 0.62 0.61 -6.43
N ARG A 63 -0.67 0.92 -6.54
CA ARG A 63 -1.53 1.32 -5.43
C ARG A 63 -2.64 0.30 -5.25
N VAL A 64 -2.83 -0.13 -4.01
CA VAL A 64 -3.83 -1.12 -3.66
C VAL A 64 -4.72 -0.59 -2.54
N LEU A 65 -6.03 -0.78 -2.68
CA LEU A 65 -7.01 -0.51 -1.64
C LEU A 65 -7.55 -1.83 -1.10
N ILE A 66 -7.44 -2.00 0.20
CA ILE A 66 -8.04 -3.13 0.92
C ILE A 66 -9.11 -2.56 1.85
N ALA A 67 -10.34 -2.52 1.37
CA ALA A 67 -11.50 -2.11 2.17
C ALA A 67 -12.24 -3.36 2.60
N LYS A 68 -12.38 -3.55 3.91
CA LYS A 68 -12.95 -4.77 4.48
C LYS A 68 -14.39 -5.01 4.04
N ASP A 69 -15.17 -3.94 3.91
CA ASP A 69 -16.56 -4.02 3.45
C ASP A 69 -16.71 -3.99 1.93
N GLY A 70 -15.61 -3.97 1.17
CA GLY A 70 -15.63 -3.92 -0.29
C GLY A 70 -15.99 -2.56 -0.88
N SER A 71 -16.11 -1.52 -0.04
CA SER A 71 -16.45 -0.19 -0.54
C SER A 71 -15.33 0.41 -1.40
N ARG A 72 -15.70 1.36 -2.23
CA ARG A 72 -14.81 2.00 -3.21
C ARG A 72 -14.70 3.50 -2.96
N PRO A 73 -13.63 4.14 -3.44
CA PRO A 73 -13.51 5.61 -3.41
C PRO A 73 -14.67 6.26 -4.15
N SER A 74 -14.99 7.50 -3.78
CA SER A 74 -16.07 8.26 -4.42
C SER A 74 -15.79 8.61 -5.88
N GLN A 75 -14.52 8.65 -6.29
CA GLN A 75 -14.13 8.85 -7.68
C GLN A 75 -13.49 7.59 -8.25
N GLU A 76 -13.82 7.26 -9.49
CA GLU A 76 -13.19 6.15 -10.18
C GLU A 76 -11.70 6.41 -10.39
N ASP A 77 -10.91 5.37 -10.20
CA ASP A 77 -9.47 5.40 -10.39
C ASP A 77 -9.05 4.06 -11.00
N GLU A 78 -8.84 4.07 -12.31
CA GLU A 78 -8.53 2.85 -13.06
C GLU A 78 -7.19 2.23 -12.66
N SER A 79 -6.27 3.05 -12.16
CA SER A 79 -4.96 2.58 -11.72
C SER A 79 -4.96 2.00 -10.31
N LEU A 80 -6.04 2.19 -9.56
CA LEU A 80 -6.16 1.66 -8.22
C LEU A 80 -6.60 0.20 -8.27
N ILE A 81 -5.82 -0.66 -7.64
CA ILE A 81 -6.10 -2.08 -7.57
C ILE A 81 -6.87 -2.36 -6.29
N HIS A 82 -7.99 -3.06 -6.41
CA HIS A 82 -8.78 -3.48 -5.26
C HIS A 82 -8.32 -4.88 -4.83
N ALA A 83 -8.18 -5.08 -3.54
CA ALA A 83 -7.73 -6.35 -2.99
C ALA A 83 -8.44 -6.69 -1.69
N ARG A 84 -8.35 -7.94 -1.29
CA ARG A 84 -8.85 -8.38 0.01
C ARG A 84 -7.87 -9.36 0.64
N ILE A 85 -7.84 -9.36 1.96
CA ILE A 85 -6.99 -10.25 2.73
C ILE A 85 -7.74 -11.56 2.93
N LYS A 86 -7.12 -12.68 2.51
CA LYS A 86 -7.68 -14.02 2.61
C LYS A 86 -7.23 -14.74 3.88
N ASN A 87 -6.13 -14.31 4.47
CA ASN A 87 -5.53 -14.93 5.65
C ASN A 87 -5.90 -14.13 6.90
N GLU A 88 -6.65 -14.75 7.82
CA GLU A 88 -7.10 -14.10 9.05
C GLU A 88 -5.95 -13.71 9.98
N GLU A 89 -4.90 -14.50 10.00
CA GLU A 89 -3.72 -14.19 10.81
C GLU A 89 -3.03 -12.91 10.31
N LEU A 90 -2.91 -12.76 9.00
CA LEU A 90 -2.40 -11.52 8.40
C LEU A 90 -3.31 -10.34 8.74
N SER A 91 -4.61 -10.52 8.60
CA SER A 91 -5.59 -9.49 8.92
C SER A 91 -5.45 -9.04 10.38
N ALA A 92 -5.27 -9.97 11.31
CA ALA A 92 -5.09 -9.67 12.72
C ALA A 92 -3.77 -8.91 12.98
N LYS A 93 -2.69 -9.30 12.30
CA LYS A 93 -1.41 -8.58 12.42
C LYS A 93 -1.54 -7.14 11.94
N LEU A 94 -2.19 -6.91 10.81
CA LEU A 94 -2.38 -5.57 10.26
C LEU A 94 -3.30 -4.73 11.15
N ALA A 95 -4.26 -5.35 11.83
CA ALA A 95 -5.15 -4.65 12.75
C ALA A 95 -4.44 -4.11 14.00
N SER A 96 -3.23 -4.59 14.30
CA SER A 96 -2.43 -4.08 15.42
C SER A 96 -1.80 -2.71 15.14
N PHE A 97 -1.77 -2.29 13.89
CA PHE A 97 -1.27 -0.97 13.48
C PHE A 97 -2.37 0.08 13.59
N PRO A 98 -2.03 1.38 13.56
CA PRO A 98 -3.06 2.42 13.61
C PRO A 98 -4.09 2.23 12.49
N LYS A 99 -5.35 2.54 12.81
CA LYS A 99 -6.44 2.43 11.82
C LYS A 99 -6.12 3.28 10.60
N ASN A 100 -6.50 2.77 9.44
CA ASN A 100 -6.31 3.45 8.16
C ASN A 100 -4.84 3.69 7.81
N SER A 101 -3.97 2.79 8.25
CA SER A 101 -2.55 2.87 7.91
C SER A 101 -2.33 2.59 6.43
N ILE A 102 -1.31 3.25 5.90
CA ILE A 102 -0.79 2.97 4.56
C ILE A 102 0.46 2.13 4.73
N PHE A 103 0.51 0.99 4.07
CA PHE A 103 1.65 0.08 4.13
C PHE A 103 2.46 0.14 2.84
N LEU A 104 3.77 0.06 2.98
CA LEU A 104 4.65 -0.15 1.84
C LEU A 104 5.09 -1.62 1.82
N ILE A 105 4.76 -2.28 0.73
CA ILE A 105 5.05 -3.70 0.51
C ILE A 105 6.14 -3.79 -0.55
N ASP A 106 7.18 -4.57 -0.27
CA ASP A 106 8.29 -4.75 -1.20
C ASP A 106 7.94 -5.73 -2.34
N PRO A 107 8.81 -5.84 -3.37
CA PRO A 107 8.51 -6.70 -4.54
C PRO A 107 8.43 -8.21 -4.26
N ILE A 108 8.74 -8.66 -3.07
CA ILE A 108 8.58 -10.08 -2.70
C ILE A 108 7.46 -10.28 -1.66
N GLY A 109 6.65 -9.25 -1.41
CA GLY A 109 5.47 -9.38 -0.56
C GLY A 109 5.67 -9.08 0.91
N ASN A 110 6.80 -8.51 1.31
CA ASN A 110 7.04 -8.15 2.69
C ASN A 110 6.45 -6.77 3.01
N PHE A 111 5.68 -6.66 4.09
CA PHE A 111 5.21 -5.39 4.63
C PHE A 111 6.35 -4.77 5.43
N MET A 112 6.96 -3.74 4.89
CA MET A 112 8.20 -3.17 5.40
C MET A 112 8.03 -1.91 6.22
N LEU A 113 7.17 -1.01 5.78
CA LEU A 113 6.93 0.29 6.41
C LEU A 113 5.45 0.54 6.54
N TYR A 114 5.08 1.35 7.53
CA TYR A 114 3.73 1.89 7.59
C TYR A 114 3.76 3.40 7.84
N TYR A 115 2.71 4.06 7.38
CA TYR A 115 2.50 5.49 7.53
C TYR A 115 1.15 5.70 8.20
N ASN A 116 1.15 6.52 9.26
CA ASN A 116 -0.10 6.95 9.86
C ASN A 116 -0.74 7.99 8.93
N PRO A 117 -1.99 7.81 8.48
CA PRO A 117 -2.60 8.75 7.54
C PRO A 117 -2.75 10.16 8.09
N ARG A 118 -2.78 10.33 9.41
CA ARG A 118 -2.87 11.64 10.05
C ARG A 118 -1.58 12.44 9.92
N ASP A 119 -0.45 11.74 9.84
CA ASP A 119 0.88 12.34 9.87
C ASP A 119 1.61 12.17 8.54
N ILE A 120 0.89 11.82 7.48
CA ILE A 120 1.53 11.58 6.20
C ILE A 120 2.11 12.87 5.64
N ASN A 121 3.41 12.84 5.40
CA ASN A 121 4.12 13.93 4.78
C ASN A 121 4.68 13.44 3.45
N VAL A 122 4.17 14.00 2.36
CA VAL A 122 4.52 13.57 1.01
C VAL A 122 6.03 13.64 0.77
N LYS A 123 6.70 14.68 1.28
CA LYS A 123 8.16 14.83 1.13
C LYS A 123 8.93 13.68 1.78
N PHE A 124 8.55 13.28 2.99
CA PHE A 124 9.22 12.19 3.70
C PHE A 124 8.96 10.85 3.03
N VAL A 125 7.75 10.63 2.57
CA VAL A 125 7.40 9.40 1.84
C VAL A 125 8.22 9.30 0.55
N LEU A 126 8.32 10.40 -0.21
CA LEU A 126 9.14 10.46 -1.41
C LEU A 126 10.61 10.16 -1.13
N LYS A 127 11.14 10.69 -0.04
CA LYS A 127 12.52 10.46 0.37
C LYS A 127 12.76 8.99 0.70
N ASP A 128 11.84 8.37 1.45
CA ASP A 128 11.90 6.95 1.77
C ASP A 128 11.90 6.09 0.49
N LEU A 129 10.96 6.39 -0.41
CA LEU A 129 10.83 5.64 -1.67
C LEU A 129 12.06 5.79 -2.56
N LYS A 130 12.55 7.01 -2.74
CA LYS A 130 13.74 7.24 -3.59
C LYS A 130 14.93 6.45 -3.06
N ARG A 131 15.10 6.39 -1.74
CA ARG A 131 16.16 5.60 -1.13
C ARG A 131 15.97 4.10 -1.41
N LEU A 132 14.76 3.58 -1.17
CA LEU A 132 14.47 2.17 -1.38
C LEU A 132 14.62 1.76 -2.84
N LEU A 133 14.08 2.56 -3.75
CA LEU A 133 14.15 2.27 -5.19
C LEU A 133 15.58 2.35 -5.73
N LYS A 134 16.39 3.25 -5.19
CA LYS A 134 17.79 3.39 -5.61
C LYS A 134 18.59 2.12 -5.36
N TYR A 135 18.34 1.44 -4.24
CA TYR A 135 19.09 0.25 -3.83
C TYR A 135 18.39 -1.06 -4.18
N SER A 136 17.13 -1.00 -4.61
CA SER A 136 16.39 -2.20 -5.02
C SER A 136 16.74 -2.57 -6.46
N ARG A 137 16.97 -3.86 -6.69
CA ARG A 137 17.19 -4.41 -8.03
C ARG A 137 15.93 -5.11 -8.56
N ILE A 138 14.89 -5.17 -7.74
CA ILE A 138 13.61 -5.81 -8.04
C ILE A 138 12.52 -4.75 -8.01
N GLY A 139 11.64 -4.78 -9.00
CA GLY A 139 10.51 -3.86 -9.06
C GLY A 139 10.76 -2.53 -9.71
#